data_038802abb9cce84a2d27f0ace153ee59
#
_entry.id   038802abb9cce84a2d27f0ace153ee59
#
_cell.length_a   1.000
_cell.length_b   1.000
_cell.length_c   1.000
_cell.angle_alpha   90.00
_cell.angle_beta   90.00
_cell.angle_gamma   90.00
#
_symmetry.space_group_name_H-M   'P 1'
#
loop_
_entity.id
_entity.type
_entity.pdbx_description
1 polymer ?
#
loop_
_entity_poly.entity_id
_entity_poly.type
_entity_poly.pdbx_seq_one_letter_code
_entity_poly.pdbx_strand_id
1 'polypeptide(L)'
;MATKKPSIEMAYKDDVYQAITNQFQQIQECIGMYISAKGKEGAFHLFKEIFNNALDECVNANSPADTITIEFFADLGQFVVRDNGRGIPFEEMVKSCTEKHTSTKFNANRSFNKYSAGCNGVGLVVTTALSNYMEIKCVREY
;
A
#
# COMPACT_ATOMS: atom_id res chain seq x y z
N MET A 1 -5.74 -46.66 11.02
CA MET A 1 -5.08 -45.88 9.96
C MET A 1 -4.92 -44.43 10.45
N ALA A 2 -3.69 -44.05 10.73
CA ALA A 2 -3.43 -42.68 11.21
C ALA A 2 -3.45 -41.73 10.01
N THR A 3 -4.39 -40.82 9.97
CA THR A 3 -4.44 -39.71 9.00
C THR A 3 -3.28 -38.78 9.28
N LYS A 4 -2.30 -38.76 8.39
CA LYS A 4 -1.14 -37.88 8.44
C LYS A 4 -1.68 -36.43 8.29
N LYS A 5 -1.56 -35.62 9.35
CA LYS A 5 -1.82 -34.18 9.25
C LYS A 5 -0.95 -33.60 8.13
N PRO A 6 -1.47 -32.75 7.24
CA PRO A 6 -0.64 -32.06 6.27
C PRO A 6 0.43 -31.26 6.99
N SER A 7 1.64 -31.18 6.40
CA SER A 7 2.73 -30.44 6.99
C SER A 7 2.32 -28.97 7.14
N ILE A 8 2.63 -28.38 8.28
CA ILE A 8 2.32 -26.98 8.64
C ILE A 8 2.75 -26.00 7.54
N GLU A 9 3.77 -26.32 6.79
CA GLU A 9 4.32 -25.47 5.72
C GLU A 9 3.44 -25.40 4.47
N MET A 10 2.69 -26.45 4.11
CA MET A 10 1.75 -26.41 2.98
C MET A 10 0.45 -25.71 3.35
N ALA A 11 -0.09 -25.94 4.55
CA ALA A 11 -1.28 -25.26 5.03
C ALA A 11 -1.05 -23.73 5.11
N TYR A 12 0.13 -23.30 5.56
CA TYR A 12 0.46 -21.89 5.68
C TYR A 12 0.50 -21.15 4.32
N LYS A 13 1.03 -21.77 3.27
CA LYS A 13 1.08 -21.18 1.93
C LYS A 13 -0.31 -20.98 1.33
N ASP A 14 -1.17 -21.96 1.48
CA ASP A 14 -2.54 -21.91 0.95
C ASP A 14 -3.39 -20.87 1.70
N ASP A 15 -3.25 -20.79 3.03
CA ASP A 15 -3.96 -19.81 3.84
C ASP A 15 -3.54 -18.37 3.52
N VAL A 16 -2.26 -18.12 3.32
CA VAL A 16 -1.73 -16.79 2.95
C VAL A 16 -2.24 -16.38 1.56
N TYR A 17 -2.22 -17.29 0.59
CA TYR A 17 -2.69 -17.00 -0.76
C TYR A 17 -4.19 -16.68 -0.79
N GLN A 18 -5.01 -17.43 -0.08
CA GLN A 18 -6.45 -17.18 0.04
C GLN A 18 -6.75 -15.84 0.73
N ALA A 19 -6.03 -15.50 1.79
CA ALA A 19 -6.21 -14.24 2.48
C ALA A 19 -5.92 -13.03 1.57
N ILE A 20 -4.86 -13.06 0.78
CA ILE A 20 -4.51 -12.01 -0.18
C ILE A 20 -5.58 -11.88 -1.26
N THR A 21 -5.98 -12.98 -1.87
CA THR A 21 -7.02 -13.01 -2.90
C THR A 21 -8.34 -12.46 -2.38
N ASN A 22 -8.75 -12.87 -1.19
CA ASN A 22 -9.98 -12.40 -0.56
C ASN A 22 -9.95 -10.89 -0.26
N GLN A 23 -8.82 -10.32 0.14
CA GLN A 23 -8.72 -8.90 0.40
C GLN A 23 -8.83 -8.06 -0.88
N PHE A 24 -8.17 -8.45 -1.95
CA PHE A 24 -8.27 -7.76 -3.24
C PHE A 24 -9.67 -7.88 -3.83
N GLN A 25 -10.24 -9.07 -3.80
CA GLN A 25 -11.62 -9.29 -4.23
C GLN A 25 -12.60 -8.42 -3.43
N GLN A 26 -12.47 -8.38 -2.11
CA GLN A 26 -13.31 -7.53 -1.26
C GLN A 26 -13.18 -6.04 -1.61
N ILE A 27 -11.97 -5.56 -1.89
CA ILE A 27 -11.74 -4.17 -2.31
C ILE A 27 -12.42 -3.91 -3.67
N GLN A 28 -12.28 -4.83 -4.62
CA GLN A 28 -12.85 -4.70 -5.96
C GLN A 28 -14.38 -4.77 -5.96
N GLU A 29 -14.97 -5.61 -5.13
CA GLU A 29 -16.42 -5.75 -4.98
C GLU A 29 -17.04 -4.56 -4.22
N CYS A 30 -16.33 -4.04 -3.22
CA CYS A 30 -16.81 -2.98 -2.34
C CYS A 30 -16.07 -1.65 -2.55
N ILE A 31 -15.81 -1.28 -3.81
CA ILE A 31 -15.02 -0.09 -4.18
C ILE A 31 -15.48 1.16 -3.42
N GLY A 32 -16.79 1.38 -3.28
CA GLY A 32 -17.36 2.54 -2.59
C GLY A 32 -17.00 2.66 -1.11
N MET A 33 -16.49 1.60 -0.49
CA MET A 33 -15.97 1.67 0.89
C MET A 33 -14.56 2.27 0.98
N TYR A 34 -13.82 2.25 -0.14
CA TYR A 34 -12.39 2.62 -0.16
C TYR A 34 -12.12 3.89 -0.94
N ILE A 35 -12.92 4.15 -1.97
CA ILE A 35 -12.81 5.36 -2.79
C ILE A 35 -14.17 6.04 -2.93
N SER A 36 -14.17 7.38 -2.91
CA SER A 36 -15.40 8.18 -2.91
C SER A 36 -16.15 8.17 -4.24
N ALA A 37 -15.49 7.82 -5.34
CA ALA A 37 -16.06 7.88 -6.69
C ALA A 37 -15.36 6.88 -7.62
N LYS A 38 -15.97 6.63 -8.78
CA LYS A 38 -15.43 5.83 -9.88
C LYS A 38 -14.89 6.73 -11.00
N GLY A 39 -14.24 6.16 -11.98
CA GLY A 39 -13.72 6.87 -13.15
C GLY A 39 -12.57 7.81 -12.78
N LYS A 40 -12.56 9.01 -13.36
CA LYS A 40 -11.46 9.99 -13.19
C LYS A 40 -11.26 10.41 -11.73
N GLU A 41 -12.34 10.62 -11.01
CA GLU A 41 -12.29 11.01 -9.60
C GLU A 41 -11.72 9.87 -8.73
N GLY A 42 -12.10 8.63 -9.03
CA GLY A 42 -11.54 7.45 -8.38
C GLY A 42 -10.04 7.29 -8.66
N ALA A 43 -9.62 7.46 -9.92
CA ALA A 43 -8.21 7.44 -10.29
C ALA A 43 -7.41 8.54 -9.56
N PHE A 44 -8.00 9.74 -9.45
CA PHE A 44 -7.39 10.83 -8.68
C PHE A 44 -7.29 10.50 -7.18
N HIS A 45 -8.26 9.80 -6.63
CA HIS A 45 -8.20 9.33 -5.25
C HIS A 45 -7.01 8.36 -5.05
N LEU A 46 -6.84 7.39 -5.95
CA LEU A 46 -5.70 6.46 -5.89
C LEU A 46 -4.36 7.20 -6.00
N PHE A 47 -4.25 8.17 -6.89
CA PHE A 47 -3.09 9.05 -6.98
C PHE A 47 -2.82 9.76 -5.65
N LYS A 48 -3.85 10.34 -5.02
CA LYS A 48 -3.72 11.03 -3.72
C LYS A 48 -3.20 10.11 -2.63
N GLU A 49 -3.61 8.85 -2.59
CA GLU A 49 -3.12 7.90 -1.61
C GLU A 49 -1.60 7.70 -1.73
N ILE A 50 -1.08 7.56 -2.94
CA ILE A 50 0.36 7.43 -3.18
C ILE A 50 1.09 8.74 -2.89
N PHE A 51 0.55 9.87 -3.36
CA PHE A 51 1.11 11.19 -3.09
C PHE A 51 1.20 11.49 -1.58
N ASN A 52 0.15 11.17 -0.83
CA ASN A 52 0.12 11.37 0.61
C ASN A 52 1.18 10.54 1.34
N ASN A 53 1.52 9.34 0.83
CA ASN A 53 2.61 8.55 1.39
C ASN A 53 3.96 9.25 1.19
N ALA A 54 4.23 9.80 0.01
CA ALA A 54 5.43 10.58 -0.27
C ALA A 54 5.46 11.88 0.57
N LEU A 55 4.32 12.55 0.70
CA LEU A 55 4.21 13.76 1.52
C LEU A 55 4.47 13.47 3.00
N ASP A 56 3.92 12.38 3.53
CA ASP A 56 4.17 11.97 4.92
C ASP A 56 5.66 11.68 5.16
N GLU A 57 6.36 11.17 4.16
CA GLU A 57 7.80 10.97 4.25
C GLU A 57 8.55 12.30 4.31
N CYS A 58 8.14 13.30 3.51
CA CYS A 58 8.74 14.64 3.52
C CYS A 58 8.49 15.42 4.82
N VAL A 59 7.37 15.20 5.50
CA VAL A 59 7.07 15.88 6.77
C VAL A 59 7.59 15.12 8.00
N ASN A 60 8.13 13.93 7.80
CA ASN A 60 8.70 13.12 8.89
C ASN A 60 10.06 13.66 9.31
N ALA A 61 10.19 14.10 10.56
CA ALA A 61 11.42 14.66 11.11
C ALA A 61 12.64 13.71 11.06
N ASN A 62 12.41 12.40 10.91
CA ASN A 62 13.47 11.39 10.81
C ASN A 62 13.78 10.99 9.36
N SER A 63 13.19 11.65 8.38
CA SER A 63 13.40 11.40 6.96
C SER A 63 14.25 12.49 6.33
N PRO A 64 15.15 12.15 5.40
CA PRO A 64 15.87 13.12 4.59
C PRO A 64 15.04 13.68 3.44
N ALA A 65 13.79 13.21 3.27
CA ALA A 65 12.94 13.59 2.13
C ALA A 65 12.60 15.08 2.13
N ASP A 66 12.88 15.74 1.01
CA ASP A 66 12.58 17.15 0.78
C ASP A 66 11.96 17.40 -0.61
N THR A 67 11.92 16.37 -1.45
CA THR A 67 11.53 16.47 -2.85
C THR A 67 10.56 15.36 -3.23
N ILE A 68 9.46 15.74 -3.90
CA ILE A 68 8.52 14.82 -4.53
C ILE A 68 8.46 15.14 -6.01
N THR A 69 8.66 14.15 -6.85
CA THR A 69 8.52 14.25 -8.31
C THR A 69 7.28 13.49 -8.75
N ILE A 70 6.45 14.13 -9.60
CA ILE A 70 5.23 13.56 -10.13
C ILE A 70 5.27 13.60 -11.65
N GLU A 71 4.97 12.48 -12.28
CA GLU A 71 4.85 12.36 -13.74
C GLU A 71 3.50 11.74 -14.09
N PHE A 72 2.81 12.31 -15.07
CA PHE A 72 1.56 11.78 -15.59
C PHE A 72 1.72 11.40 -17.06
N PHE A 73 1.31 10.19 -17.37
CA PHE A 73 1.29 9.62 -18.73
C PHE A 73 -0.17 9.38 -19.12
N ALA A 74 -0.87 10.43 -19.54
CA ALA A 74 -2.31 10.41 -19.77
C ALA A 74 -2.72 9.35 -20.81
N ASP A 75 -1.94 9.20 -21.88
CA ASP A 75 -2.20 8.22 -22.95
C ASP A 75 -2.10 6.76 -22.47
N LEU A 76 -1.33 6.53 -21.42
CA LEU A 76 -1.15 5.22 -20.82
C LEU A 76 -2.04 5.01 -19.58
N GLY A 77 -2.74 6.05 -19.13
CA GLY A 77 -3.49 6.01 -17.87
C GLY A 77 -2.59 5.73 -16.67
N GLN A 78 -1.36 6.24 -16.67
CA GLN A 78 -0.34 5.99 -15.65
C GLN A 78 0.08 7.27 -14.94
N PHE A 79 0.51 7.11 -13.70
CA PHE A 79 1.23 8.14 -12.98
C PHE A 79 2.42 7.53 -12.22
N VAL A 80 3.42 8.35 -11.98
CA VAL A 80 4.60 8.01 -11.18
C VAL A 80 4.75 9.05 -10.08
N VAL A 81 4.97 8.61 -8.86
CA VAL A 81 5.33 9.46 -7.73
C VAL A 81 6.66 8.96 -7.17
N ARG A 82 7.61 9.86 -7.01
CA ARG A 82 8.92 9.58 -6.42
C ARG A 82 9.17 10.55 -5.29
N ASP A 83 9.66 10.04 -4.18
CA ASP A 83 10.28 10.82 -3.12
C ASP A 83 11.76 10.44 -2.97
N ASN A 84 12.51 11.29 -2.31
CA ASN A 84 13.90 11.03 -1.96
C ASN A 84 14.07 10.67 -0.47
N GLY A 85 13.06 9.98 0.08
CA GLY A 85 13.00 9.56 1.46
C GLY A 85 13.76 8.28 1.78
N ARG A 86 13.45 7.71 2.94
CA ARG A 86 14.12 6.51 3.48
C ARG A 86 13.76 5.22 2.72
N GLY A 87 12.72 5.24 1.90
CA GLY A 87 12.15 4.05 1.26
C GLY A 87 11.46 3.09 2.23
N ILE A 88 10.78 2.10 1.69
CA ILE A 88 10.10 1.05 2.44
C ILE A 88 11.07 -0.11 2.66
N PRO A 89 11.20 -0.68 3.87
CA PRO A 89 11.96 -1.89 4.10
C PRO A 89 11.49 -3.02 3.18
N PHE A 90 12.41 -3.81 2.64
CA PHE A 90 12.07 -4.83 1.65
C PHE A 90 11.04 -5.84 2.18
N GLU A 91 11.19 -6.28 3.44
CA GLU A 91 10.26 -7.22 4.06
C GLU A 91 8.86 -6.62 4.29
N GLU A 92 8.77 -5.30 4.40
CA GLU A 92 7.50 -4.56 4.60
C GLU A 92 6.83 -4.19 3.28
N MET A 93 7.57 -4.16 2.18
CA MET A 93 7.07 -3.68 0.87
C MET A 93 5.90 -4.53 0.38
N VAL A 94 6.05 -5.85 0.38
CA VAL A 94 4.99 -6.78 -0.05
C VAL A 94 3.76 -6.65 0.84
N LYS A 95 3.96 -6.65 2.16
CA LYS A 95 2.87 -6.50 3.13
C LYS A 95 2.12 -5.19 2.93
N SER A 96 2.84 -4.10 2.71
CA SER A 96 2.22 -2.78 2.49
C SER A 96 1.32 -2.73 1.25
N CYS A 97 1.61 -3.55 0.24
CA CYS A 97 0.82 -3.65 -0.99
C CYS A 97 -0.32 -4.66 -0.90
N THR A 98 -0.26 -5.62 0.02
CA THR A 98 -1.18 -6.77 0.04
C THR A 98 -2.04 -6.84 1.30
N GLU A 99 -1.67 -6.17 2.37
CA GLU A 99 -2.36 -6.25 3.65
C GLU A 99 -2.91 -4.89 4.08
N LYS A 100 -4.15 -4.89 4.58
CA LYS A 100 -4.76 -3.70 5.17
C LYS A 100 -4.14 -3.39 6.53
N HIS A 101 -4.12 -2.09 6.88
CA HIS A 101 -3.63 -1.61 8.17
C HIS A 101 -2.14 -1.83 8.44
N THR A 102 -1.36 -2.03 7.40
CA THR A 102 0.09 -2.05 7.46
C THR A 102 0.61 -0.62 7.32
N SER A 103 1.10 -0.04 8.39
CA SER A 103 1.68 1.31 8.34
C SER A 103 2.60 1.56 9.52
N THR A 104 3.77 2.12 9.24
CA THR A 104 4.69 2.65 10.27
C THR A 104 4.14 3.93 10.94
N LYS A 105 3.01 4.45 10.46
CA LYS A 105 2.34 5.65 11.00
C LYS A 105 1.58 5.39 12.31
N PHE A 106 1.38 4.12 12.66
CA PHE A 106 0.85 3.74 13.97
C PHE A 106 1.99 3.69 14.99
N ASN A 107 1.81 4.36 16.12
CA ASN A 107 2.70 4.19 17.26
C ASN A 107 2.47 2.81 17.93
N ALA A 108 3.33 2.45 18.89
CA ALA A 108 3.23 1.18 19.62
C ALA A 108 1.85 0.90 20.26
N ASN A 109 1.06 1.92 20.50
CA ASN A 109 -0.30 1.86 21.08
C ASN A 109 -1.39 1.86 19.99
N ARG A 110 -1.05 1.71 18.71
CA ARG A 110 -1.97 1.78 17.56
C ARG A 110 -2.75 3.11 17.43
N SER A 111 -2.29 4.17 18.06
CA SER A 111 -2.85 5.50 17.83
C SER A 111 -2.14 6.18 16.65
N PHE A 112 -2.93 6.94 15.88
CA PHE A 112 -2.41 7.65 14.70
C PHE A 112 -1.39 8.72 15.09
N ASN A 113 -0.35 8.82 14.27
CA ASN A 113 0.49 10.00 14.31
C ASN A 113 -0.33 11.20 13.80
N LYS A 114 -0.48 12.21 14.66
CA LYS A 114 -1.36 13.38 14.47
C LYS A 114 -1.07 14.18 13.18
N TYR A 115 0.08 13.98 12.57
CA TYR A 115 0.56 14.74 11.40
C TYR A 115 0.62 13.91 10.11
N SER A 116 0.03 12.71 10.09
CA SER A 116 0.04 11.88 8.87
C SER A 116 -1.15 12.20 7.97
N ALA A 117 -0.90 12.44 6.68
CA ALA A 117 -1.92 12.65 5.66
C ALA A 117 -2.65 11.35 5.29
N GLY A 118 -1.99 10.20 5.42
CA GLY A 118 -2.58 8.88 5.18
C GLY A 118 -3.23 8.31 6.43
N CYS A 119 -4.56 8.39 6.52
CA CYS A 119 -5.28 8.11 7.78
C CYS A 119 -5.56 6.64 8.09
N ASN A 120 -5.65 5.75 7.12
CA ASN A 120 -6.26 4.42 7.35
C ASN A 120 -5.30 3.24 7.19
N GLY A 121 -4.06 3.44 6.74
CA GLY A 121 -3.11 2.35 6.48
C GLY A 121 -3.58 1.37 5.39
N VAL A 122 -4.47 1.82 4.49
CA VAL A 122 -5.04 1.00 3.42
C VAL A 122 -4.77 1.56 2.02
N GLY A 123 -4.23 2.77 1.90
CA GLY A 123 -4.07 3.46 0.63
C GLY A 123 -3.27 2.68 -0.40
N LEU A 124 -2.15 2.08 0.02
CA LEU A 124 -1.29 1.33 -0.89
C LEU A 124 -1.94 0.03 -1.35
N VAL A 125 -2.56 -0.74 -0.46
CA VAL A 125 -3.26 -1.99 -0.82
C VAL A 125 -4.49 -1.71 -1.70
N VAL A 126 -5.22 -0.64 -1.44
CA VAL A 126 -6.37 -0.23 -2.28
C VAL A 126 -5.90 0.18 -3.67
N THR A 127 -4.85 0.98 -3.76
CA THR A 127 -4.27 1.36 -5.06
C THR A 127 -3.77 0.15 -5.82
N THR A 128 -3.10 -0.80 -5.15
CA THR A 128 -2.65 -2.05 -5.77
C THR A 128 -3.82 -2.88 -6.29
N ALA A 129 -4.86 -3.08 -5.49
CA ALA A 129 -6.03 -3.90 -5.84
C ALA A 129 -6.87 -3.32 -6.98
N LEU A 130 -6.88 -1.99 -7.15
CA LEU A 130 -7.66 -1.29 -8.17
C LEU A 130 -6.84 -0.86 -9.39
N SER A 131 -5.55 -1.16 -9.44
CA SER A 131 -4.66 -0.89 -10.56
C SER A 131 -4.43 -2.16 -11.38
N ASN A 132 -4.35 -2.02 -12.70
CA ASN A 132 -3.94 -3.11 -13.59
C ASN A 132 -2.44 -3.43 -13.44
N TYR A 133 -1.67 -2.46 -13.01
CA TYR A 133 -0.22 -2.56 -12.82
C TYR A 133 0.23 -1.65 -11.68
N MET A 134 1.09 -2.16 -10.84
CA MET A 134 1.76 -1.42 -9.77
C MET A 134 3.23 -1.84 -9.74
N GLU A 135 4.11 -0.86 -9.80
CA GLU A 135 5.55 -1.08 -9.61
C GLU A 135 6.04 -0.17 -8.48
N ILE A 136 6.79 -0.74 -7.54
CA ILE A 136 7.43 0.00 -6.46
C ILE A 136 8.94 -0.27 -6.53
N LYS A 137 9.70 0.81 -6.60
CA LYS A 137 11.17 0.77 -6.54
C LYS A 137 11.61 1.51 -5.30
N CYS A 138 12.37 0.84 -4.46
CA CYS A 138 12.97 1.44 -3.28
C CYS A 138 14.48 1.26 -3.32
N VAL A 139 15.20 2.32 -2.97
CA VAL A 139 16.63 2.29 -2.69
C VAL A 139 16.80 2.61 -1.22
N ARG A 140 17.51 1.77 -0.50
CA ARG A 140 17.76 1.92 0.93
C ARG A 140 19.22 1.60 1.22
N GLU A 141 19.88 2.51 1.91
CA GLU A 141 21.21 2.22 2.49
C GLU A 141 20.99 1.44 3.79
N TYR A 142 21.73 0.34 3.95
CA TYR A 142 21.74 -0.49 5.16
C TYR A 142 22.90 -0.14 6.03
#